data_4cf73036e836bd0c845c849675d5764c
#
_entry.id   4cf73036e836bd0c845c849675d5764c
#
_cell.length_a   1.000
_cell.length_b   1.000
_cell.length_c   1.000
_cell.angle_alpha   90.00
_cell.angle_beta   90.00
_cell.angle_gamma   90.00
#
_symmetry.space_group_name_H-M   'P 1'
#
loop_
_entity.id
_entity.type
_entity.pdbx_description
1 polymer ?
#
loop_
_entity_poly.entity_id
_entity_poly.type
_entity_poly.pdbx_seq_one_letter_code
_entity_poly.pdbx_strand_id
1 'polypeptide(L)'
;LSLERSYTDDLSSTYDEREKDVLKATVNWPFYSGGKKRSTINKNSNLTTRKRLLLDDAVRTNETNVASAWSSLESSESFLNSVRVQVNAAEIANEGIAAEYERGSRTTLDVIQSNALLLSAQISLASSEWNYLMAQYNLLKAVGLLNSQYLKLK
;
A
#
# COMPACT_ATOMS: atom_id res chain seq x y z
N LEU A 1 -36.05 -10.05 28.66
CA LEU A 1 -36.47 -10.78 29.86
C LEU A 1 -35.48 -10.46 30.95
N SER A 2 -35.93 -9.83 32.06
CA SER A 2 -35.10 -9.62 33.25
C SER A 2 -35.81 -10.24 34.44
N LEU A 3 -35.05 -10.89 35.29
CA LEU A 3 -35.52 -11.42 36.56
C LEU A 3 -34.70 -10.69 37.64
N GLU A 4 -35.42 -10.00 38.52
CA GLU A 4 -34.82 -9.23 39.62
C GLU A 4 -35.45 -9.68 40.92
N ARG A 5 -34.63 -10.01 41.91
CA ARG A 5 -35.07 -10.27 43.29
C ARG A 5 -34.50 -9.21 44.18
N SER A 6 -35.34 -8.45 44.85
CA SER A 6 -34.93 -7.49 45.88
C SER A 6 -35.47 -7.92 47.22
N TYR A 7 -34.60 -7.97 48.22
CA TYR A 7 -34.91 -8.16 49.61
C TYR A 7 -34.66 -6.84 50.32
N THR A 8 -35.64 -6.37 51.05
CA THR A 8 -35.49 -5.16 51.87
C THR A 8 -35.92 -5.47 53.28
N ASP A 9 -35.00 -5.37 54.21
CA ASP A 9 -35.21 -5.47 55.64
C ASP A 9 -35.18 -4.07 56.22
N ASP A 10 -36.27 -3.58 56.77
CA ASP A 10 -36.41 -2.26 57.38
C ASP A 10 -36.39 -2.39 58.89
N LEU A 11 -35.20 -2.21 59.47
CA LEU A 11 -34.91 -2.29 60.90
C LEU A 11 -35.22 -0.97 61.65
N SER A 12 -35.80 0.03 61.01
CA SER A 12 -35.92 1.37 61.58
C SER A 12 -37.29 1.72 62.15
N SER A 13 -38.29 0.84 62.10
CA SER A 13 -39.61 1.15 62.63
C SER A 13 -39.86 0.39 63.96
N THR A 14 -40.18 1.16 65.00
CA THR A 14 -40.38 0.70 66.37
C THR A 14 -41.64 -0.23 66.53
N TYR A 15 -42.43 -0.45 65.48
CA TYR A 15 -43.69 -1.13 65.59
C TYR A 15 -44.09 -2.14 64.51
N ASP A 16 -43.28 -2.33 63.45
CA ASP A 16 -43.63 -3.31 62.40
C ASP A 16 -42.36 -3.73 61.63
N GLU A 17 -41.89 -4.98 61.87
CA GLU A 17 -40.87 -5.64 61.02
C GLU A 17 -41.53 -6.02 59.70
N ARG A 18 -41.23 -5.27 58.63
CA ARG A 18 -41.68 -5.60 57.28
C ARG A 18 -40.57 -6.23 56.49
N GLU A 19 -40.53 -7.52 56.45
CA GLU A 19 -39.80 -8.29 55.43
C GLU A 19 -40.58 -8.18 54.10
N LYS A 20 -39.92 -7.61 53.09
CA LYS A 20 -40.47 -7.54 51.75
C LYS A 20 -39.58 -8.25 50.77
N ASP A 21 -39.99 -9.44 50.34
CA ASP A 21 -39.36 -10.18 49.28
C ASP A 21 -40.15 -9.94 47.98
N VAL A 22 -39.49 -9.28 46.99
CA VAL A 22 -40.14 -8.96 45.71
C VAL A 22 -39.45 -9.69 44.59
N LEU A 23 -40.15 -10.60 43.97
CA LEU A 23 -39.73 -11.24 42.70
C LEU A 23 -40.40 -10.53 41.54
N LYS A 24 -39.63 -9.81 40.73
CA LYS A 24 -40.10 -9.07 39.57
C LYS A 24 -39.61 -9.72 38.30
N ALA A 25 -40.51 -10.23 37.47
CA ALA A 25 -40.22 -10.67 36.12
C ALA A 25 -40.76 -9.63 35.14
N THR A 26 -39.86 -9.08 34.31
CA THR A 26 -40.24 -8.08 33.32
C THR A 26 -40.02 -8.63 31.91
N VAL A 27 -41.11 -8.69 31.14
CA VAL A 27 -41.08 -9.03 29.71
C VAL A 27 -41.39 -7.77 28.91
N ASN A 28 -40.40 -7.29 28.17
CA ASN A 28 -40.59 -6.14 27.28
C ASN A 28 -40.74 -6.65 25.83
N TRP A 29 -41.92 -6.59 25.28
CA TRP A 29 -42.18 -6.95 23.90
C TRP A 29 -42.64 -5.72 23.12
N PRO A 30 -41.78 -5.16 22.24
CA PRO A 30 -42.17 -4.02 21.42
C PRO A 30 -43.18 -4.46 20.35
N PHE A 31 -44.43 -4.25 20.64
CA PHE A 31 -45.56 -4.63 19.77
C PHE A 31 -45.59 -3.78 18.48
N TYR A 32 -45.24 -2.50 18.56
CA TYR A 32 -45.22 -1.60 17.44
C TYR A 32 -43.99 -0.69 17.50
N SER A 33 -43.21 -0.67 16.43
CA SER A 33 -41.97 0.09 16.35
C SER A 33 -41.96 1.17 15.24
N GLY A 34 -43.14 1.57 14.72
CA GLY A 34 -43.28 2.64 13.73
C GLY A 34 -42.41 2.46 12.49
N GLY A 35 -42.21 1.22 12.02
CA GLY A 35 -41.35 0.96 10.85
C GLY A 35 -39.82 0.93 11.13
N LYS A 36 -39.37 1.23 12.36
CA LYS A 36 -37.96 1.27 12.74
C LYS A 36 -37.21 -0.02 12.40
N LYS A 37 -37.80 -1.18 12.66
CA LYS A 37 -37.17 -2.47 12.33
C LYS A 37 -36.94 -2.62 10.82
N ARG A 38 -37.96 -2.32 9.99
CA ARG A 38 -37.84 -2.39 8.53
C ARG A 38 -36.81 -1.41 7.99
N SER A 39 -36.81 -0.18 8.49
CA SER A 39 -35.81 0.84 8.12
C SER A 39 -34.39 0.41 8.51
N THR A 40 -34.20 -0.19 9.70
CA THR A 40 -32.89 -0.71 10.13
C THR A 40 -32.44 -1.88 9.26
N ILE A 41 -33.32 -2.78 8.87
CA ILE A 41 -33.01 -3.89 7.96
C ILE A 41 -32.57 -3.34 6.60
N ASN A 42 -33.31 -2.40 6.02
CA ASN A 42 -32.96 -1.77 4.74
C ASN A 42 -31.63 -1.04 4.82
N LYS A 43 -31.39 -0.29 5.90
CA LYS A 43 -30.10 0.36 6.15
C LYS A 43 -28.95 -0.66 6.15
N ASN A 44 -29.09 -1.74 6.90
CA ASN A 44 -28.04 -2.76 7.00
C ASN A 44 -27.84 -3.51 5.68
N SER A 45 -28.91 -3.77 4.92
CA SER A 45 -28.82 -4.34 3.58
C SER A 45 -28.02 -3.43 2.64
N ASN A 46 -28.37 -2.13 2.61
CA ASN A 46 -27.65 -1.15 1.80
C ASN A 46 -26.17 -1.00 2.22
N LEU A 47 -25.88 -1.05 3.52
CA LEU A 47 -24.50 -1.05 4.02
C LEU A 47 -23.74 -2.30 3.57
N THR A 48 -24.37 -3.46 3.56
CA THR A 48 -23.75 -4.70 3.06
C THR A 48 -23.43 -4.59 1.56
N THR A 49 -24.38 -4.10 0.77
CA THR A 49 -24.17 -3.84 -0.67
C THR A 49 -23.04 -2.86 -0.90
N ARG A 50 -23.03 -1.75 -0.15
CA ARG A 50 -21.93 -0.77 -0.22
C ARG A 50 -20.57 -1.42 0.08
N LYS A 51 -20.50 -2.27 1.12
CA LYS A 51 -19.23 -2.94 1.48
C LYS A 51 -18.78 -3.92 0.41
N ARG A 52 -19.69 -4.61 -0.28
CA ARG A 52 -19.35 -5.47 -1.42
C ARG A 52 -18.80 -4.67 -2.59
N LEU A 53 -19.44 -3.56 -2.95
CA LEU A 53 -18.95 -2.68 -4.02
C LEU A 53 -17.57 -2.08 -3.70
N LEU A 54 -17.32 -1.70 -2.44
CA LEU A 54 -15.99 -1.24 -2.00
C LEU A 54 -14.93 -2.34 -2.05
N LEU A 55 -15.30 -3.59 -1.82
CA LEU A 55 -14.40 -4.72 -2.00
C LEU A 55 -14.04 -4.92 -3.47
N ASP A 56 -15.06 -4.92 -4.36
CA ASP A 56 -14.83 -5.03 -5.80
C ASP A 56 -13.94 -3.90 -6.34
N ASP A 57 -14.17 -2.67 -5.87
CA ASP A 57 -13.35 -1.51 -6.23
C ASP A 57 -11.90 -1.70 -5.75
N ALA A 58 -11.70 -2.15 -4.51
CA ALA A 58 -10.37 -2.42 -3.97
C ALA A 58 -9.63 -3.51 -4.76
N VAL A 59 -10.32 -4.58 -5.16
CA VAL A 59 -9.74 -5.65 -5.99
C VAL A 59 -9.29 -5.10 -7.34
N ARG A 60 -10.18 -4.38 -8.05
CA ARG A 60 -9.86 -3.79 -9.37
C ARG A 60 -8.71 -2.77 -9.27
N THR A 61 -8.73 -1.94 -8.23
CA THR A 61 -7.64 -0.98 -7.98
C THR A 61 -6.32 -1.70 -7.78
N ASN A 62 -6.32 -2.79 -7.01
CA ASN A 62 -5.10 -3.58 -6.80
C ASN A 62 -4.61 -4.24 -8.09
N GLU A 63 -5.50 -4.82 -8.89
CA GLU A 63 -5.16 -5.39 -10.20
C GLU A 63 -4.51 -4.34 -11.11
N THR A 64 -5.08 -3.13 -11.17
CA THR A 64 -4.52 -2.01 -11.95
C THR A 64 -3.15 -1.58 -11.43
N ASN A 65 -2.98 -1.53 -10.10
CA ASN A 65 -1.70 -1.18 -9.49
C ASN A 65 -0.60 -2.22 -9.80
N VAL A 66 -0.94 -3.51 -9.75
CA VAL A 66 0.00 -4.59 -10.11
C VAL A 66 0.36 -4.50 -11.59
N ALA A 67 -0.62 -4.33 -12.48
CA ALA A 67 -0.38 -4.19 -13.91
C ALA A 67 0.50 -2.97 -14.25
N SER A 68 0.25 -1.83 -13.58
CA SER A 68 1.07 -0.62 -13.73
C SER A 68 2.50 -0.82 -13.21
N ALA A 69 2.66 -1.48 -12.06
CA ALA A 69 3.99 -1.77 -11.51
C ALA A 69 4.78 -2.74 -12.41
N TRP A 70 4.11 -3.72 -13.02
CA TRP A 70 4.71 -4.63 -14.00
C TRP A 70 5.19 -3.88 -15.26
N SER A 71 4.32 -3.07 -15.87
CA SER A 71 4.71 -2.24 -17.03
C SER A 71 5.87 -1.29 -16.71
N SER A 72 5.89 -0.72 -15.51
CA SER A 72 6.99 0.14 -15.07
C SER A 72 8.31 -0.62 -14.92
N LEU A 73 8.27 -1.87 -14.45
CA LEU A 73 9.44 -2.74 -14.36
C LEU A 73 9.99 -3.05 -15.76
N GLU A 74 9.14 -3.49 -16.69
CA GLU A 74 9.52 -3.82 -18.06
C GLU A 74 10.11 -2.60 -18.80
N SER A 75 9.49 -1.43 -18.61
CA SER A 75 9.99 -0.17 -19.17
C SER A 75 11.36 0.22 -18.60
N SER A 76 11.55 0.09 -17.30
CA SER A 76 12.82 0.42 -16.63
C SER A 76 13.94 -0.56 -17.02
N GLU A 77 13.63 -1.83 -17.23
CA GLU A 77 14.59 -2.83 -17.74
C GLU A 77 15.04 -2.49 -19.16
N SER A 78 14.08 -2.19 -20.04
CA SER A 78 14.37 -1.80 -21.42
C SER A 78 15.21 -0.52 -21.49
N PHE A 79 14.89 0.44 -20.63
CA PHE A 79 15.65 1.69 -20.52
C PHE A 79 17.09 1.42 -20.02
N LEU A 80 17.25 0.62 -18.97
CA LEU A 80 18.57 0.22 -18.45
C LEU A 80 19.42 -0.42 -19.53
N ASN A 81 18.85 -1.35 -20.31
CA ASN A 81 19.58 -2.00 -21.41
C ASN A 81 20.00 -0.99 -22.48
N SER A 82 19.17 -0.02 -22.82
CA SER A 82 19.48 1.05 -23.77
C SER A 82 20.62 1.94 -23.27
N VAL A 83 20.61 2.29 -21.98
CA VAL A 83 21.66 3.12 -21.37
C VAL A 83 22.99 2.34 -21.29
N ARG A 84 22.98 1.03 -21.04
CA ARG A 84 24.19 0.21 -21.08
C ARG A 84 24.85 0.24 -22.45
N VAL A 85 24.06 0.12 -23.51
CA VAL A 85 24.58 0.26 -24.89
C VAL A 85 25.13 1.65 -25.14
N GLN A 86 24.47 2.70 -24.63
CA GLN A 86 24.95 4.08 -24.73
C GLN A 86 26.30 4.28 -24.03
N VAL A 87 26.48 3.73 -22.83
CA VAL A 87 27.77 3.79 -22.11
C VAL A 87 28.88 3.12 -22.91
N ASN A 88 28.63 1.89 -23.39
CA ASN A 88 29.61 1.17 -24.20
C ASN A 88 29.98 1.94 -25.48
N ALA A 89 29.01 2.57 -26.16
CA ALA A 89 29.29 3.41 -27.32
C ALA A 89 30.12 4.65 -26.96
N ALA A 90 29.83 5.29 -25.80
CA ALA A 90 30.58 6.43 -25.32
C ALA A 90 32.02 6.06 -24.91
N GLU A 91 32.24 4.88 -24.34
CA GLU A 91 33.56 4.34 -24.01
C GLU A 91 34.41 4.14 -25.29
N ILE A 92 33.87 3.44 -26.27
CA ILE A 92 34.56 3.23 -27.56
C ILE A 92 34.86 4.54 -28.26
N ALA A 93 33.94 5.50 -28.26
CA ALA A 93 34.14 6.81 -28.85
C ALA A 93 35.25 7.60 -28.11
N ASN A 94 35.25 7.54 -26.78
CA ASN A 94 36.26 8.19 -25.95
C ASN A 94 37.67 7.63 -26.18
N GLU A 95 37.79 6.32 -26.24
CA GLU A 95 39.03 5.63 -26.57
C GLU A 95 39.54 6.02 -27.97
N GLY A 96 38.63 6.08 -28.96
CA GLY A 96 38.95 6.52 -30.30
C GLY A 96 39.50 7.94 -30.36
N ILE A 97 38.85 8.90 -29.68
CA ILE A 97 39.27 10.31 -29.60
C ILE A 97 40.62 10.42 -28.87
N ALA A 98 40.83 9.68 -27.79
CA ALA A 98 42.10 9.65 -27.07
C ALA A 98 43.26 9.17 -27.99
N ALA A 99 43.06 8.10 -28.74
CA ALA A 99 44.04 7.56 -29.68
C ALA A 99 44.30 8.52 -30.85
N GLU A 100 43.32 9.25 -31.35
CA GLU A 100 43.46 10.29 -32.37
C GLU A 100 44.22 11.51 -31.82
N TYR A 101 44.01 11.90 -30.58
CA TYR A 101 44.72 12.95 -29.88
C TYR A 101 46.22 12.64 -29.75
N GLU A 102 46.57 11.44 -29.34
CA GLU A 102 47.98 10.99 -29.29
C GLU A 102 48.69 11.08 -30.64
N ARG A 103 47.95 10.90 -31.74
CA ARG A 103 48.48 11.06 -33.12
C ARG A 103 48.49 12.51 -33.59
N GLY A 104 48.04 13.46 -32.77
CA GLY A 104 47.99 14.88 -33.12
C GLY A 104 46.82 15.27 -34.01
N SER A 105 45.84 14.36 -34.23
CA SER A 105 44.69 14.61 -35.14
C SER A 105 43.49 15.24 -34.42
N ARG A 106 43.52 15.34 -33.10
CA ARG A 106 42.46 15.92 -32.26
C ARG A 106 42.99 16.96 -31.31
N THR A 107 42.10 17.83 -30.83
CA THR A 107 42.43 18.85 -29.84
C THR A 107 42.22 18.36 -28.41
N THR A 108 42.88 19.02 -27.44
CA THR A 108 42.62 18.78 -26.01
C THR A 108 41.13 19.02 -25.65
N LEU A 109 40.48 19.94 -26.33
CA LEU A 109 39.07 20.24 -26.13
C LEU A 109 38.18 19.05 -26.51
N ASP A 110 38.50 18.34 -27.61
CA ASP A 110 37.77 17.16 -28.05
C ASP A 110 37.84 16.04 -26.99
N VAL A 111 39.02 15.83 -26.38
CA VAL A 111 39.24 14.86 -25.31
C VAL A 111 38.42 15.22 -24.07
N ILE A 112 38.44 16.50 -23.67
CA ILE A 112 37.66 16.97 -22.52
C ILE A 112 36.15 16.77 -22.76
N GLN A 113 35.66 17.09 -23.96
CA GLN A 113 34.25 16.91 -24.35
C GLN A 113 33.87 15.44 -24.35
N SER A 114 34.68 14.56 -24.89
CA SER A 114 34.45 13.12 -24.91
C SER A 114 34.41 12.53 -23.51
N ASN A 115 35.34 12.91 -22.63
CA ASN A 115 35.33 12.52 -21.23
C ASN A 115 34.03 12.98 -20.50
N ALA A 116 33.56 14.20 -20.77
CA ALA A 116 32.32 14.73 -20.19
C ALA A 116 31.07 13.94 -20.66
N LEU A 117 31.07 13.56 -21.95
CA LEU A 117 29.97 12.71 -22.50
C LEU A 117 29.99 11.32 -21.89
N LEU A 118 31.18 10.70 -21.76
CA LEU A 118 31.30 9.39 -21.09
C LEU A 118 30.84 9.48 -19.64
N LEU A 119 31.27 10.48 -18.88
CA LEU A 119 30.83 10.66 -17.50
C LEU A 119 29.32 10.85 -17.39
N SER A 120 28.74 11.63 -18.30
CA SER A 120 27.27 11.82 -18.36
C SER A 120 26.52 10.50 -18.63
N ALA A 121 27.04 9.66 -19.52
CA ALA A 121 26.47 8.35 -19.80
C ALA A 121 26.58 7.42 -18.57
N GLN A 122 27.69 7.41 -17.86
CA GLN A 122 27.88 6.64 -16.62
C GLN A 122 26.95 7.09 -15.48
N ILE A 123 26.73 8.39 -15.33
CA ILE A 123 25.76 8.94 -14.37
C ILE A 123 24.34 8.47 -14.74
N SER A 124 24.01 8.47 -16.04
CA SER A 124 22.72 7.98 -16.53
C SER A 124 22.55 6.48 -16.26
N LEU A 125 23.64 5.69 -16.37
CA LEU A 125 23.64 4.27 -16.03
C LEU A 125 23.31 4.05 -14.55
N ALA A 126 24.02 4.70 -13.66
CA ALA A 126 23.79 4.60 -12.22
C ALA A 126 22.35 4.98 -11.84
N SER A 127 21.81 6.03 -12.47
CA SER A 127 20.42 6.45 -12.26
C SER A 127 19.41 5.42 -12.78
N SER A 128 19.69 4.79 -13.92
CA SER A 128 18.80 3.78 -14.50
C SER A 128 18.83 2.46 -13.71
N GLU A 129 19.98 2.07 -13.17
CA GLU A 129 20.10 0.92 -12.28
C GLU A 129 19.31 1.13 -10.98
N TRP A 130 19.38 2.32 -10.41
CA TRP A 130 18.57 2.69 -9.26
C TRP A 130 17.07 2.62 -9.58
N ASN A 131 16.65 3.19 -10.71
CA ASN A 131 15.25 3.18 -11.12
C ASN A 131 14.72 1.76 -11.36
N TYR A 132 15.53 0.88 -11.95
CA TYR A 132 15.19 -0.52 -12.15
C TYR A 132 15.02 -1.24 -10.81
N LEU A 133 15.93 -1.05 -9.87
CA LEU A 133 15.83 -1.61 -8.52
C LEU A 133 14.57 -1.12 -7.80
N MET A 134 14.27 0.18 -7.90
CA MET A 134 13.05 0.75 -7.31
C MET A 134 11.77 0.18 -7.95
N ALA A 135 11.77 -0.07 -9.26
CA ALA A 135 10.64 -0.69 -9.96
C ALA A 135 10.40 -2.14 -9.48
N GLN A 136 11.47 -2.90 -9.22
CA GLN A 136 11.38 -4.24 -8.62
C GLN A 136 10.72 -4.21 -7.23
N TYR A 137 11.16 -3.31 -6.36
CA TYR A 137 10.57 -3.16 -5.02
C TYR A 137 9.11 -2.66 -5.07
N ASN A 138 8.78 -1.79 -6.02
CA ASN A 138 7.41 -1.34 -6.22
C ASN A 138 6.49 -2.48 -6.67
N LEU A 139 6.96 -3.36 -7.52
CA LEU A 139 6.21 -4.56 -7.91
C LEU A 139 6.02 -5.51 -6.71
N LEU A 140 7.07 -5.78 -5.94
CA LEU A 140 6.98 -6.61 -4.72
C LEU A 140 5.99 -6.01 -3.72
N LYS A 141 5.97 -4.68 -3.58
CA LYS A 141 4.99 -3.96 -2.76
C LYS A 141 3.56 -4.15 -3.27
N ALA A 142 3.34 -4.00 -4.57
CA ALA A 142 2.01 -4.14 -5.18
C ALA A 142 1.45 -5.57 -5.02
N VAL A 143 2.30 -6.59 -5.11
CA VAL A 143 1.94 -8.00 -4.91
C VAL A 143 1.84 -8.37 -3.40
N GLY A 144 2.30 -7.49 -2.49
CA GLY A 144 2.28 -7.74 -1.05
C GLY A 144 3.42 -8.62 -0.53
N LEU A 145 4.45 -8.84 -1.33
CA LEU A 145 5.62 -9.66 -0.96
C LEU A 145 6.76 -8.84 -0.34
N LEU A 146 6.62 -7.52 -0.24
CA LEU A 146 7.61 -6.64 0.38
C LEU A 146 7.52 -6.73 1.90
N ASN A 147 8.07 -7.76 2.49
CA ASN A 147 8.16 -7.97 3.94
C ASN A 147 9.60 -8.28 4.38
N SER A 148 9.88 -8.13 5.68
CA SER A 148 11.22 -8.35 6.24
C SER A 148 11.73 -9.79 6.06
N GLN A 149 10.82 -10.77 6.03
CA GLN A 149 11.17 -12.17 5.83
C GLN A 149 11.65 -12.45 4.39
N TYR A 150 10.96 -11.87 3.40
CA TYR A 150 11.32 -12.02 1.99
C TYR A 150 12.63 -11.31 1.67
N LEU A 151 12.85 -10.12 2.24
CA LEU A 151 14.09 -9.34 2.07
C LEU A 151 15.24 -9.86 2.93
N LYS A 152 15.04 -10.89 3.77
CA LYS A 152 16.05 -11.45 4.71
C LYS A 152 16.71 -10.37 5.57
N LEU A 153 15.99 -9.30 5.86
CA LEU A 153 16.43 -8.27 6.79
C LEU A 153 16.27 -8.79 8.22
N LYS A 154 17.37 -8.77 8.98
CA LYS A 154 17.39 -9.09 10.43
C LYS A 154 16.99 -7.88 11.23
#